data_f87bcf9eb57c9079769787cedd37b8b7
#
_entry.id   f87bcf9eb57c9079769787cedd37b8b7
#
_cell.length_a   1.000
_cell.length_b   1.000
_cell.length_c   1.000
_cell.angle_alpha   90.00
_cell.angle_beta   90.00
_cell.angle_gamma   90.00
#
_symmetry.space_group_name_H-M   'P 1'
#
loop_
_entity.id
_entity.type
_entity.pdbx_description
1 polymer ?
#
loop_
_entity_poly.entity_id
_entity_poly.type
_entity_poly.pdbx_seq_one_letter_code
_entity_poly.pdbx_strand_id
1 'polypeptide(L)'
;MWIYDRWILKLLAVLVLAACAVILGQSAPRQRIDPGLAMLGGGFVSGTAQANGTTLHYVRGGTGPAIILLHGFPEDWYAYHRVMPLLAKQFTVVAVDLRGIGGSAATAAGYDAANMAEDVHRLMEYLHFEHVYVVGHDIGGMVAYAFARRYPESCRGVMLLDAPVPGLGPWDAVKANPITWHIHFQQTPDLPEQLIAGREAIYFRHFLHSDTFSDADVARYARAYAAPEHLRAALEIYRAFPANEKFNAAQGSAISLPLVLAPGEHSPFEKLMPSFAEALRAHGCTNVKIEVIQNSVHYVADEQPEAVAELIERDASL
;
A
#
# COMPACT_ATOMS: atom_id res chain seq x y z
N MET A 1 1.38 -37.35 58.46
CA MET A 1 1.78 -36.13 57.75
C MET A 1 2.40 -36.43 56.35
N TRP A 2 2.08 -37.53 55.65
CA TRP A 2 2.67 -37.97 54.39
C TRP A 2 1.65 -38.31 53.31
N ILE A 3 0.35 -38.14 53.55
CA ILE A 3 -0.70 -38.49 52.56
C ILE A 3 -1.19 -37.25 51.77
N TYR A 4 -1.06 -36.04 52.34
CA TYR A 4 -1.52 -34.79 51.71
C TYR A 4 -0.64 -34.35 50.54
N ASP A 5 0.68 -34.62 50.55
CA ASP A 5 1.61 -34.18 49.50
C ASP A 5 1.38 -34.90 48.15
N ARG A 6 0.94 -36.15 48.16
CA ARG A 6 0.71 -36.90 46.89
C ARG A 6 -0.54 -36.44 46.12
N TRP A 7 -1.52 -35.86 46.82
CA TRP A 7 -2.73 -35.34 46.16
C TRP A 7 -2.51 -33.97 45.57
N ILE A 8 -1.75 -33.10 46.19
CA ILE A 8 -1.37 -31.77 45.68
C ILE A 8 -0.53 -31.90 44.42
N LEU A 9 0.44 -32.82 44.38
CA LEU A 9 1.26 -33.09 43.20
C LEU A 9 0.44 -33.64 42.01
N LYS A 10 -0.56 -34.48 42.30
CA LYS A 10 -1.47 -34.98 41.25
C LYS A 10 -2.40 -33.90 40.72
N LEU A 11 -2.92 -32.99 41.56
CA LEU A 11 -3.73 -31.84 41.12
C LEU A 11 -2.93 -30.84 40.28
N LEU A 12 -1.69 -30.55 40.68
CA LEU A 12 -0.79 -29.70 39.91
C LEU A 12 -0.44 -30.31 38.54
N ALA A 13 -0.19 -31.63 38.49
CA ALA A 13 0.07 -32.30 37.20
C ALA A 13 -1.14 -32.31 36.27
N VAL A 14 -2.37 -32.44 36.78
CA VAL A 14 -3.60 -32.37 36.00
C VAL A 14 -3.86 -30.93 35.49
N LEU A 15 -3.59 -29.93 36.33
CA LEU A 15 -3.72 -28.51 35.92
C LEU A 15 -2.69 -28.12 34.86
N VAL A 16 -1.46 -28.60 34.94
CA VAL A 16 -0.42 -28.37 33.94
C VAL A 16 -0.76 -29.07 32.63
N LEU A 17 -1.26 -30.31 32.66
CA LEU A 17 -1.71 -31.04 31.49
C LEU A 17 -2.95 -30.41 30.83
N ALA A 18 -3.89 -29.88 31.62
CA ALA A 18 -5.04 -29.15 31.13
C ALA A 18 -4.65 -27.81 30.50
N ALA A 19 -3.68 -27.08 31.08
CA ALA A 19 -3.15 -25.84 30.51
C ALA A 19 -2.38 -26.10 29.23
N CYS A 20 -1.58 -27.15 29.11
CA CYS A 20 -0.91 -27.57 27.90
C CYS A 20 -1.91 -28.00 26.80
N ALA A 21 -3.00 -28.70 27.16
CA ALA A 21 -4.03 -29.08 26.18
C ALA A 21 -4.82 -27.88 25.62
N VAL A 22 -5.04 -26.84 26.44
CA VAL A 22 -5.68 -25.58 25.97
C VAL A 22 -4.75 -24.81 25.05
N ILE A 23 -3.42 -24.82 25.28
CA ILE A 23 -2.44 -24.16 24.42
C ILE A 23 -2.25 -24.92 23.10
N LEU A 24 -2.34 -26.25 23.10
CA LEU A 24 -2.23 -27.08 21.90
C LEU A 24 -3.53 -27.19 21.09
N GLY A 25 -4.66 -26.78 21.66
CA GLY A 25 -5.97 -26.78 20.98
C GLY A 25 -6.34 -25.52 20.23
N GLN A 26 -5.54 -24.45 20.31
CA GLN A 26 -5.70 -23.29 19.42
C GLN A 26 -5.06 -23.64 18.08
N SER A 27 -5.83 -24.29 17.20
CA SER A 27 -5.50 -24.31 15.78
C SER A 27 -5.28 -22.85 15.35
N ALA A 28 -4.07 -22.51 14.89
CA ALA A 28 -3.83 -21.23 14.24
C ALA A 28 -4.99 -20.98 13.27
N PRO A 29 -5.57 -19.78 13.25
CA PRO A 29 -6.65 -19.48 12.33
C PRO A 29 -6.17 -19.88 10.93
N ARG A 30 -6.91 -20.79 10.28
CA ARG A 30 -6.61 -21.16 8.89
C ARG A 30 -6.59 -19.86 8.11
N GLN A 31 -5.39 -19.45 7.70
CA GLN A 31 -5.19 -18.28 6.86
C GLN A 31 -6.09 -18.48 5.63
N ARG A 32 -7.12 -17.66 5.48
CA ARG A 32 -7.96 -17.69 4.29
C ARG A 32 -7.04 -17.39 3.13
N ILE A 33 -6.81 -18.35 2.26
CA ILE A 33 -6.05 -18.14 1.04
C ILE A 33 -6.82 -17.08 0.24
N ASP A 34 -6.18 -15.95 0.00
CA ASP A 34 -6.76 -14.90 -0.86
C ASP A 34 -7.01 -15.52 -2.25
N PRO A 35 -8.26 -15.48 -2.77
CA PRO A 35 -8.55 -16.02 -4.09
C PRO A 35 -7.69 -15.43 -5.20
N GLY A 36 -7.24 -14.17 -5.05
CA GLY A 36 -6.34 -13.49 -5.99
C GLY A 36 -4.97 -14.13 -6.08
N LEU A 37 -4.51 -14.84 -5.04
CA LEU A 37 -3.20 -15.50 -5.04
C LEU A 37 -3.10 -16.57 -6.15
N ALA A 38 -4.21 -17.25 -6.45
CA ALA A 38 -4.26 -18.24 -7.53
C ALA A 38 -4.00 -17.64 -8.93
N MET A 39 -4.27 -16.35 -9.11
CA MET A 39 -4.05 -15.65 -10.39
C MET A 39 -2.57 -15.37 -10.67
N LEU A 40 -1.72 -15.40 -9.65
CA LEU A 40 -0.28 -15.13 -9.79
C LEU A 40 0.51 -16.34 -10.30
N GLY A 41 -0.08 -17.53 -10.33
CA GLY A 41 0.65 -18.76 -10.58
C GLY A 41 1.45 -19.24 -9.36
N GLY A 42 2.35 -20.21 -9.55
CA GLY A 42 3.18 -20.74 -8.46
C GLY A 42 4.28 -19.80 -8.00
N GLY A 43 4.73 -19.97 -6.75
CA GLY A 43 5.89 -19.23 -6.22
C GLY A 43 5.54 -17.95 -5.45
N PHE A 44 4.25 -17.61 -5.33
CA PHE A 44 3.79 -16.50 -4.51
C PHE A 44 3.18 -16.99 -3.19
N VAL A 45 3.43 -16.25 -2.12
CA VAL A 45 2.90 -16.53 -0.79
C VAL A 45 2.29 -15.28 -0.19
N SER A 46 1.17 -15.45 0.50
CA SER A 46 0.54 -14.43 1.33
C SER A 46 1.07 -14.55 2.75
N GLY A 47 1.33 -13.42 3.40
CA GLY A 47 1.83 -13.35 4.76
C GLY A 47 1.30 -12.14 5.51
N THR A 48 1.54 -12.12 6.81
CA THR A 48 1.28 -10.96 7.67
C THR A 48 2.50 -10.67 8.52
N ALA A 49 2.72 -9.39 8.83
CA ALA A 49 3.80 -8.92 9.68
C ALA A 49 3.29 -7.91 10.71
N GLN A 50 3.81 -7.98 11.93
CA GLN A 50 3.62 -6.90 12.90
C GLN A 50 4.56 -5.75 12.53
N ALA A 51 4.02 -4.60 12.24
CA ALA A 51 4.76 -3.43 11.78
C ALA A 51 4.15 -2.15 12.36
N ASN A 52 4.95 -1.34 13.05
CA ASN A 52 4.57 -0.01 13.53
C ASN A 52 3.18 0.04 14.23
N GLY A 53 2.91 -0.88 15.14
CA GLY A 53 1.66 -0.93 15.90
C GLY A 53 0.42 -1.39 15.11
N THR A 54 0.60 -1.94 13.92
CA THR A 54 -0.44 -2.60 13.12
C THR A 54 0.03 -3.96 12.63
N THR A 55 -0.88 -4.74 12.05
CA THR A 55 -0.55 -5.95 11.29
C THR A 55 -0.74 -5.64 9.82
N LEU A 56 0.33 -5.72 9.05
CA LEU A 56 0.27 -5.59 7.59
C LEU A 56 0.12 -6.94 6.92
N HIS A 57 -0.74 -7.02 5.95
CA HIS A 57 -0.82 -8.11 4.99
C HIS A 57 0.04 -7.79 3.77
N TYR A 58 0.67 -8.82 3.21
CA TYR A 58 1.44 -8.71 1.99
C TYR A 58 1.38 -10.01 1.17
N VAL A 59 1.60 -9.88 -0.13
CA VAL A 59 1.84 -11.00 -1.04
C VAL A 59 3.24 -10.84 -1.61
N ARG A 60 4.05 -11.92 -1.57
CA ARG A 60 5.43 -11.88 -2.07
C ARG A 60 5.75 -13.07 -2.96
N GLY A 61 6.66 -12.86 -3.91
CA GLY A 61 7.20 -13.91 -4.77
C GLY A 61 8.49 -13.49 -5.46
N GLY A 62 9.11 -14.43 -6.16
CA GLY A 62 10.36 -14.21 -6.85
C GLY A 62 11.60 -14.21 -5.94
N THR A 63 12.76 -13.96 -6.55
CA THR A 63 14.06 -13.89 -5.87
C THR A 63 14.92 -12.82 -6.55
N GLY A 64 15.77 -12.15 -5.78
CA GLY A 64 16.64 -11.05 -6.25
C GLY A 64 16.46 -9.79 -5.41
N PRO A 65 16.87 -8.62 -5.92
CA PRO A 65 16.67 -7.34 -5.24
C PRO A 65 15.22 -7.09 -4.91
N ALA A 66 14.95 -6.46 -3.75
CA ALA A 66 13.58 -6.28 -3.26
C ALA A 66 12.88 -5.07 -3.88
N ILE A 67 11.63 -5.27 -4.32
CA ILE A 67 10.69 -4.24 -4.78
C ILE A 67 9.45 -4.30 -3.89
N ILE A 68 9.07 -3.16 -3.31
CA ILE A 68 7.81 -2.98 -2.57
C ILE A 68 6.82 -2.26 -3.46
N LEU A 69 5.60 -2.81 -3.58
CA LEU A 69 4.50 -2.27 -4.38
C LEU A 69 3.37 -1.82 -3.44
N LEU A 70 2.97 -0.54 -3.54
CA LEU A 70 1.98 0.11 -2.70
C LEU A 70 0.81 0.57 -3.57
N HIS A 71 -0.36 0.04 -3.32
CA HIS A 71 -1.59 0.32 -4.09
C HIS A 71 -2.19 1.69 -3.82
N GLY A 72 -3.11 2.10 -4.69
CA GLY A 72 -3.94 3.29 -4.57
C GLY A 72 -5.34 3.03 -4.00
N PHE A 73 -6.22 4.03 -4.13
CA PHE A 73 -7.63 3.91 -3.81
C PHE A 73 -8.46 3.68 -5.10
N PRO A 74 -9.44 2.80 -5.12
CA PRO A 74 -9.93 1.91 -4.06
C PRO A 74 -9.40 0.46 -4.20
N GLU A 75 -8.11 0.31 -4.28
CA GLU A 75 -7.43 -0.95 -4.53
C GLU A 75 -6.95 -1.65 -3.24
N ASP A 76 -6.35 -2.82 -3.41
CA ASP A 76 -5.56 -3.57 -2.44
C ASP A 76 -4.29 -4.11 -3.16
N TRP A 77 -3.53 -5.02 -2.55
CA TRP A 77 -2.35 -5.63 -3.17
C TRP A 77 -2.60 -6.17 -4.58
N TYR A 78 -3.84 -6.53 -4.90
CA TYR A 78 -4.24 -7.14 -6.16
C TYR A 78 -4.09 -6.18 -7.36
N ALA A 79 -3.99 -4.88 -7.16
CA ALA A 79 -3.66 -3.89 -8.20
C ALA A 79 -2.43 -4.29 -9.01
N TYR A 80 -1.52 -5.02 -8.38
CA TYR A 80 -0.27 -5.46 -9.01
C TYR A 80 -0.28 -6.91 -9.49
N HIS A 81 -1.43 -7.61 -9.49
CA HIS A 81 -1.50 -9.03 -9.79
C HIS A 81 -0.98 -9.40 -11.19
N ARG A 82 -1.04 -8.48 -12.17
CA ARG A 82 -0.50 -8.65 -13.51
C ARG A 82 0.98 -8.29 -13.60
N VAL A 83 1.43 -7.32 -12.83
CA VAL A 83 2.82 -6.83 -12.81
C VAL A 83 3.73 -7.76 -12.03
N MET A 84 3.28 -8.30 -10.89
CA MET A 84 4.07 -9.14 -10.00
C MET A 84 4.71 -10.37 -10.69
N PRO A 85 3.99 -11.16 -11.52
CA PRO A 85 4.60 -12.33 -12.19
C PRO A 85 5.68 -11.94 -13.20
N LEU A 86 5.62 -10.75 -13.77
CA LEU A 86 6.63 -10.22 -14.69
C LEU A 86 7.91 -9.89 -13.93
N LEU A 87 7.81 -9.10 -12.87
CA LEU A 87 8.93 -8.67 -12.03
C LEU A 87 9.57 -9.83 -11.24
N ALA A 88 8.78 -10.82 -10.81
CA ALA A 88 9.26 -11.95 -10.01
C ALA A 88 10.28 -12.84 -10.71
N LYS A 89 10.49 -12.67 -12.01
CA LYS A 89 11.54 -13.37 -12.78
C LYS A 89 12.95 -12.93 -12.36
N GLN A 90 13.11 -11.70 -11.85
CA GLN A 90 14.42 -11.11 -11.55
C GLN A 90 14.48 -10.47 -10.17
N PHE A 91 13.35 -10.22 -9.53
CA PHE A 91 13.23 -9.49 -8.27
C PHE A 91 12.46 -10.28 -7.21
N THR A 92 12.72 -9.98 -5.96
CA THR A 92 11.79 -10.30 -4.88
C THR A 92 10.74 -9.21 -4.84
N VAL A 93 9.49 -9.53 -5.17
CA VAL A 93 8.39 -8.57 -5.27
C VAL A 93 7.47 -8.74 -4.07
N VAL A 94 7.12 -7.64 -3.41
CA VAL A 94 6.21 -7.60 -2.26
C VAL A 94 5.12 -6.56 -2.51
N ALA A 95 3.89 -6.98 -2.75
CA ALA A 95 2.73 -6.11 -2.79
C ALA A 95 2.06 -6.07 -1.41
N VAL A 96 1.83 -4.87 -0.89
CA VAL A 96 1.39 -4.65 0.49
C VAL A 96 -0.02 -4.08 0.49
N ASP A 97 -0.89 -4.62 1.32
CA ASP A 97 -2.11 -3.92 1.71
C ASP A 97 -1.74 -2.78 2.68
N LEU A 98 -2.03 -1.56 2.31
CA LEU A 98 -1.80 -0.40 3.18
C LEU A 98 -2.58 -0.56 4.50
N ARG A 99 -2.11 0.10 5.56
CA ARG A 99 -2.75 0.13 6.89
C ARG A 99 -4.26 0.29 6.78
N GLY A 100 -5.01 -0.67 7.35
CA GLY A 100 -6.46 -0.67 7.39
C GLY A 100 -7.17 -1.06 6.08
N ILE A 101 -6.45 -1.53 5.07
CA ILE A 101 -7.02 -1.95 3.79
C ILE A 101 -6.80 -3.46 3.61
N GLY A 102 -7.73 -4.12 2.91
CA GLY A 102 -7.59 -5.52 2.53
C GLY A 102 -7.39 -6.45 3.72
N GLY A 103 -6.27 -7.14 3.75
CA GLY A 103 -5.87 -8.04 4.85
C GLY A 103 -5.10 -7.36 5.99
N SER A 104 -4.80 -6.05 5.87
CA SER A 104 -4.10 -5.27 6.89
C SER A 104 -5.03 -4.76 7.96
N ALA A 105 -4.61 -4.81 9.23
CA ALA A 105 -5.44 -4.39 10.35
C ALA A 105 -5.68 -2.87 10.35
N ALA A 106 -6.92 -2.48 10.61
CA ALA A 106 -7.28 -1.09 10.85
C ALA A 106 -6.86 -0.66 12.27
N THR A 107 -6.45 0.60 12.39
CA THR A 107 -6.02 1.24 13.63
C THR A 107 -6.87 2.47 13.94
N ALA A 108 -6.74 3.01 15.13
CA ALA A 108 -7.47 4.22 15.52
C ALA A 108 -6.93 5.49 14.82
N ALA A 109 -5.65 5.50 14.41
CA ALA A 109 -4.96 6.65 13.81
C ALA A 109 -3.71 6.21 13.04
N GLY A 110 -2.93 7.16 12.50
CA GLY A 110 -1.67 6.91 11.83
C GLY A 110 -1.80 6.67 10.34
N TYR A 111 -2.77 7.30 9.70
CA TYR A 111 -3.06 7.17 8.29
C TYR A 111 -2.35 8.23 7.42
N ASP A 112 -1.50 9.05 7.99
CA ASP A 112 -0.64 9.94 7.22
C ASP A 112 0.49 9.16 6.53
N ALA A 113 0.94 9.69 5.39
CA ALA A 113 1.93 9.02 4.54
C ALA A 113 3.27 8.79 5.25
N ALA A 114 3.68 9.69 6.16
CA ALA A 114 4.92 9.53 6.90
C ALA A 114 4.84 8.37 7.91
N ASN A 115 3.70 8.18 8.57
CA ASN A 115 3.49 7.03 9.45
C ASN A 115 3.32 5.72 8.67
N MET A 116 2.62 5.75 7.52
CA MET A 116 2.54 4.56 6.65
C MET A 116 3.89 4.21 6.00
N ALA A 117 4.78 5.18 5.79
CA ALA A 117 6.16 4.92 5.39
C ALA A 117 6.95 4.19 6.50
N GLU A 118 6.68 4.48 7.78
CA GLU A 118 7.21 3.68 8.90
C GLU A 118 6.70 2.24 8.86
N ASP A 119 5.42 2.03 8.51
CA ASP A 119 4.88 0.68 8.34
C ASP A 119 5.68 -0.12 7.31
N VAL A 120 5.95 0.50 6.15
CA VAL A 120 6.75 -0.10 5.07
C VAL A 120 8.17 -0.39 5.54
N HIS A 121 8.79 0.54 6.28
CA HIS A 121 10.13 0.36 6.81
C HIS A 121 10.19 -0.83 7.78
N ARG A 122 9.23 -0.95 8.71
CA ARG A 122 9.16 -2.09 9.63
C ARG A 122 8.86 -3.41 8.91
N LEU A 123 8.07 -3.37 7.85
CA LEU A 123 7.84 -4.56 7.02
C LEU A 123 9.13 -5.01 6.32
N MET A 124 9.92 -4.09 5.76
CA MET A 124 11.20 -4.46 5.13
C MET A 124 12.19 -5.05 6.15
N GLU A 125 12.25 -4.50 7.37
CA GLU A 125 13.06 -5.06 8.46
C GLU A 125 12.59 -6.49 8.81
N TYR A 126 11.28 -6.71 8.95
CA TYR A 126 10.69 -8.02 9.21
C TYR A 126 11.02 -9.04 8.11
N LEU A 127 11.07 -8.60 6.86
CA LEU A 127 11.40 -9.43 5.70
C LEU A 127 12.91 -9.54 5.46
N HIS A 128 13.74 -8.92 6.31
CA HIS A 128 15.20 -8.88 6.25
C HIS A 128 15.75 -8.27 4.95
N PHE A 129 15.12 -7.18 4.47
CA PHE A 129 15.64 -6.40 3.37
C PHE A 129 16.44 -5.21 3.91
N GLU A 130 17.68 -5.04 3.44
CA GLU A 130 18.51 -3.88 3.79
C GLU A 130 18.16 -2.66 2.92
N HIS A 131 17.88 -2.90 1.64
CA HIS A 131 17.54 -1.86 0.68
C HIS A 131 16.39 -2.34 -0.21
N VAL A 132 15.48 -1.42 -0.52
CA VAL A 132 14.32 -1.69 -1.38
C VAL A 132 14.16 -0.61 -2.46
N TYR A 133 13.59 -0.99 -3.61
CA TYR A 133 12.98 -0.06 -4.55
C TYR A 133 11.50 0.02 -4.24
N VAL A 134 10.92 1.22 -4.14
CA VAL A 134 9.52 1.39 -3.75
C VAL A 134 8.71 1.96 -4.90
N VAL A 135 7.66 1.27 -5.28
CA VAL A 135 6.69 1.71 -6.30
C VAL A 135 5.36 1.97 -5.62
N GLY A 136 4.79 3.14 -5.81
CA GLY A 136 3.48 3.46 -5.25
C GLY A 136 2.56 4.09 -6.28
N HIS A 137 1.31 3.63 -6.31
CA HIS A 137 0.25 4.19 -7.13
C HIS A 137 -0.65 5.09 -6.28
N ASP A 138 -1.06 6.25 -6.79
CA ASP A 138 -1.99 7.18 -6.13
C ASP A 138 -1.57 7.47 -4.68
N ILE A 139 -2.42 7.17 -3.67
CA ILE A 139 -2.07 7.31 -2.24
C ILE A 139 -0.84 6.48 -1.85
N GLY A 140 -0.61 5.32 -2.46
CA GLY A 140 0.61 4.53 -2.29
C GLY A 140 1.86 5.27 -2.78
N GLY A 141 1.73 6.11 -3.80
CA GLY A 141 2.81 6.99 -4.26
C GLY A 141 3.16 8.08 -3.26
N MET A 142 2.16 8.60 -2.53
CA MET A 142 2.41 9.54 -1.42
C MET A 142 3.21 8.87 -0.30
N VAL A 143 2.92 7.60 -0.01
CA VAL A 143 3.67 6.79 0.98
C VAL A 143 5.08 6.48 0.48
N ALA A 144 5.25 6.13 -0.80
CA ALA A 144 6.55 5.88 -1.42
C ALA A 144 7.46 7.12 -1.35
N TYR A 145 6.92 8.31 -1.65
CA TYR A 145 7.65 9.57 -1.50
C TYR A 145 8.06 9.82 -0.04
N ALA A 146 7.13 9.65 0.89
CA ALA A 146 7.43 9.80 2.32
C ALA A 146 8.49 8.81 2.80
N PHE A 147 8.49 7.56 2.27
CA PHE A 147 9.52 6.57 2.55
C PHE A 147 10.90 7.04 2.07
N ALA A 148 11.01 7.52 0.83
CA ALA A 148 12.25 8.05 0.31
C ALA A 148 12.82 9.23 1.12
N ARG A 149 11.93 10.07 1.67
CA ARG A 149 12.32 11.21 2.51
C ARG A 149 12.76 10.81 3.92
N ARG A 150 12.13 9.80 4.49
CA ARG A 150 12.43 9.34 5.86
C ARG A 150 13.59 8.36 5.93
N TYR A 151 13.73 7.51 4.91
CA TYR A 151 14.66 6.38 4.90
C TYR A 151 15.53 6.34 3.63
N PRO A 152 16.21 7.46 3.27
CA PRO A 152 16.95 7.52 2.02
C PRO A 152 18.06 6.46 1.95
N GLU A 153 18.66 6.07 3.07
CA GLU A 153 19.72 5.05 3.13
C GLU A 153 19.19 3.64 2.86
N SER A 154 17.93 3.36 3.13
CA SER A 154 17.28 2.07 2.87
C SER A 154 16.55 2.03 1.52
N CYS A 155 16.51 3.15 0.81
CA CYS A 155 15.77 3.34 -0.42
C CYS A 155 16.71 3.40 -1.62
N ARG A 156 16.60 2.44 -2.55
CA ARG A 156 17.37 2.44 -3.79
C ARG A 156 16.81 3.40 -4.84
N GLY A 157 15.52 3.69 -4.77
CA GLY A 157 14.79 4.59 -5.65
C GLY A 157 13.29 4.46 -5.44
N VAL A 158 12.54 5.40 -5.99
CA VAL A 158 11.06 5.38 -5.93
C VAL A 158 10.47 5.68 -7.29
N MET A 159 9.32 5.03 -7.55
CA MET A 159 8.47 5.32 -8.69
C MET A 159 7.07 5.67 -8.20
N LEU A 160 6.56 6.81 -8.63
CA LEU A 160 5.23 7.33 -8.31
C LEU A 160 4.35 7.15 -9.55
N LEU A 161 3.55 6.09 -9.55
CA LEU A 161 2.61 5.77 -10.62
C LEU A 161 1.37 6.66 -10.47
N ASP A 162 1.19 7.59 -11.39
CA ASP A 162 0.09 8.54 -11.44
C ASP A 162 -0.28 9.17 -10.08
N ALA A 163 0.73 9.58 -9.32
CA ALA A 163 0.60 10.03 -7.95
C ALA A 163 1.10 11.48 -7.77
N PRO A 164 0.21 12.44 -7.50
CA PRO A 164 0.59 13.78 -7.09
C PRO A 164 1.13 13.77 -5.64
N VAL A 165 2.01 14.73 -5.33
CA VAL A 165 2.59 14.84 -3.98
C VAL A 165 1.90 15.98 -3.21
N PRO A 166 1.16 15.69 -2.12
CA PRO A 166 0.44 16.70 -1.35
C PRO A 166 1.33 17.84 -0.86
N GLY A 167 0.88 19.07 -1.05
CA GLY A 167 1.57 20.28 -0.58
C GLY A 167 2.77 20.71 -1.42
N LEU A 168 3.14 19.97 -2.47
CA LEU A 168 4.18 20.37 -3.42
C LEU A 168 3.60 20.68 -4.79
N GLY A 169 4.30 21.55 -5.55
CA GLY A 169 3.92 21.90 -6.92
C GLY A 169 2.45 22.35 -7.05
N PRO A 170 1.74 21.88 -8.09
CA PRO A 170 0.38 22.31 -8.37
C PRO A 170 -0.69 21.55 -7.55
N TRP A 171 -0.40 21.18 -6.30
CA TRP A 171 -1.31 20.42 -5.44
C TRP A 171 -2.69 21.08 -5.27
N ASP A 172 -2.73 22.41 -5.16
CA ASP A 172 -4.01 23.13 -5.08
C ASP A 172 -4.84 23.00 -6.37
N ALA A 173 -4.19 22.91 -7.53
CA ALA A 173 -4.87 22.62 -8.78
C ALA A 173 -5.42 21.18 -8.81
N VAL A 174 -4.74 20.22 -8.22
CA VAL A 174 -5.25 18.86 -8.04
C VAL A 174 -6.52 18.90 -7.19
N LYS A 175 -6.49 19.53 -6.02
CA LYS A 175 -7.66 19.63 -5.12
C LYS A 175 -8.84 20.37 -5.76
N ALA A 176 -8.56 21.38 -6.59
CA ALA A 176 -9.61 22.17 -7.26
C ALA A 176 -10.17 21.52 -8.52
N ASN A 177 -9.56 20.43 -9.01
CA ASN A 177 -10.02 19.75 -10.21
C ASN A 177 -11.37 19.04 -9.96
N PRO A 178 -12.41 19.27 -10.78
CA PRO A 178 -13.69 18.56 -10.62
C PRO A 178 -13.60 17.03 -10.68
N ILE A 179 -12.59 16.46 -11.36
CA ILE A 179 -12.38 15.02 -11.42
C ILE A 179 -11.97 14.45 -10.04
N THR A 180 -11.29 15.23 -9.23
CA THR A 180 -10.83 14.84 -7.89
C THR A 180 -11.78 15.27 -6.76
N TRP A 181 -13.07 15.53 -7.09
CA TRP A 181 -14.11 15.93 -6.13
C TRP A 181 -14.17 15.03 -4.89
N HIS A 182 -13.83 13.75 -5.05
CA HIS A 182 -13.82 12.74 -4.00
C HIS A 182 -12.82 13.08 -2.88
N ILE A 183 -11.75 13.84 -3.15
CA ILE A 183 -10.80 14.28 -2.11
C ILE A 183 -11.55 15.03 -1.02
N HIS A 184 -12.34 16.05 -1.36
CA HIS A 184 -13.10 16.82 -0.39
C HIS A 184 -14.25 16.03 0.23
N PHE A 185 -14.95 15.21 -0.56
CA PHE A 185 -16.00 14.36 -0.07
C PHE A 185 -15.48 13.38 0.98
N GLN A 186 -14.38 12.68 0.71
CA GLN A 186 -13.80 11.69 1.62
C GLN A 186 -13.17 12.32 2.87
N GLN A 187 -12.78 13.58 2.82
CA GLN A 187 -12.30 14.34 3.98
C GLN A 187 -13.43 14.76 4.93
N THR A 188 -14.66 14.77 4.46
CA THR A 188 -15.80 15.16 5.30
C THR A 188 -15.99 14.15 6.45
N PRO A 189 -16.15 14.60 7.71
CA PRO A 189 -16.39 13.67 8.81
C PRO A 189 -17.73 12.95 8.68
N ASP A 190 -17.77 11.67 9.00
CA ASP A 190 -18.94 10.79 9.18
C ASP A 190 -19.86 10.59 7.97
N LEU A 191 -20.02 11.58 7.10
CA LEU A 191 -20.94 11.53 5.97
C LEU A 191 -20.57 10.49 4.90
N PRO A 192 -19.30 10.39 4.46
CA PRO A 192 -18.91 9.38 3.47
C PRO A 192 -19.17 7.95 3.95
N GLU A 193 -18.85 7.65 5.21
CA GLU A 193 -19.13 6.33 5.79
C GLU A 193 -20.62 5.96 5.69
N GLN A 194 -21.51 6.89 6.03
CA GLN A 194 -22.96 6.66 6.00
C GLN A 194 -23.49 6.48 4.56
N LEU A 195 -22.91 7.15 3.58
CA LEU A 195 -23.33 7.08 2.19
C LEU A 195 -22.75 5.88 1.44
N ILE A 196 -21.52 5.46 1.78
CA ILE A 196 -20.79 4.40 1.06
C ILE A 196 -21.07 3.03 1.66
N ALA A 197 -21.20 2.89 2.99
CA ALA A 197 -21.38 1.59 3.66
C ALA A 197 -22.50 0.75 3.04
N GLY A 198 -22.15 -0.47 2.60
CA GLY A 198 -23.02 -1.39 1.87
C GLY A 198 -23.28 -1.02 0.41
N ARG A 199 -22.60 0.02 -0.11
CA ARG A 199 -22.67 0.49 -1.50
C ARG A 199 -21.28 0.71 -2.10
N GLU A 200 -20.25 0.11 -1.53
CA GLU A 200 -18.84 0.26 -1.92
C GLU A 200 -18.68 -0.01 -3.42
N ALA A 201 -19.29 -1.07 -3.94
CA ALA A 201 -19.21 -1.40 -5.36
C ALA A 201 -19.83 -0.31 -6.27
N ILE A 202 -20.90 0.35 -5.84
CA ILE A 202 -21.53 1.46 -6.60
C ILE A 202 -20.56 2.66 -6.61
N TYR A 203 -20.02 2.99 -5.43
CA TYR A 203 -19.08 4.10 -5.29
C TYR A 203 -17.77 3.86 -6.06
N PHE A 204 -17.21 2.66 -5.96
CA PHE A 204 -15.96 2.30 -6.62
C PHE A 204 -16.09 2.20 -8.13
N ARG A 205 -17.27 1.79 -8.66
CA ARG A 205 -17.53 1.80 -10.11
C ARG A 205 -17.38 3.20 -10.73
N HIS A 206 -17.52 4.26 -9.94
CA HIS A 206 -17.27 5.62 -10.41
C HIS A 206 -15.79 5.88 -10.76
N PHE A 207 -14.87 5.17 -10.13
CA PHE A 207 -13.41 5.27 -10.36
C PHE A 207 -12.91 4.16 -11.29
N LEU A 208 -13.39 2.93 -11.08
CA LEU A 208 -12.97 1.73 -11.77
C LEU A 208 -13.80 1.55 -13.06
N HIS A 209 -13.34 2.14 -14.16
CA HIS A 209 -14.07 2.17 -15.42
C HIS A 209 -14.21 0.76 -16.06
N SER A 210 -15.31 0.53 -16.80
CA SER A 210 -15.69 -0.79 -17.32
C SER A 210 -14.86 -1.30 -18.50
N ASP A 211 -14.07 -0.46 -19.13
CA ASP A 211 -13.11 -0.81 -20.17
C ASP A 211 -11.85 -1.51 -19.63
N THR A 212 -11.51 -1.23 -18.37
CA THR A 212 -10.37 -1.87 -17.68
C THR A 212 -10.83 -2.89 -16.63
N PHE A 213 -11.88 -2.55 -15.84
CA PHE A 213 -12.32 -3.33 -14.69
C PHE A 213 -13.68 -4.01 -14.92
N SER A 214 -13.71 -5.34 -14.82
CA SER A 214 -14.96 -6.10 -14.82
C SER A 214 -15.78 -5.86 -13.53
N ASP A 215 -17.04 -6.28 -13.52
CA ASP A 215 -17.86 -6.26 -12.30
C ASP A 215 -17.27 -7.15 -11.19
N ALA A 216 -16.56 -8.21 -11.56
CA ALA A 216 -15.88 -9.09 -10.62
C ALA A 216 -14.69 -8.38 -9.92
N ASP A 217 -13.94 -7.56 -10.66
CA ASP A 217 -12.84 -6.76 -10.11
C ASP A 217 -13.36 -5.71 -9.14
N VAL A 218 -14.41 -4.97 -9.52
CA VAL A 218 -15.06 -3.99 -8.63
C VAL A 218 -15.61 -4.66 -7.38
N ALA A 219 -16.27 -5.82 -7.51
CA ALA A 219 -16.77 -6.55 -6.37
C ALA A 219 -15.66 -7.11 -5.48
N ARG A 220 -14.48 -7.43 -6.05
CA ARG A 220 -13.29 -7.83 -5.30
C ARG A 220 -12.81 -6.66 -4.43
N TYR A 221 -12.54 -5.51 -5.03
CA TYR A 221 -12.08 -4.32 -4.30
C TYR A 221 -13.12 -3.86 -3.27
N ALA A 222 -14.41 -3.85 -3.61
CA ALA A 222 -15.47 -3.51 -2.67
C ALA A 222 -15.45 -4.38 -1.39
N ARG A 223 -15.13 -5.68 -1.53
CA ARG A 223 -15.02 -6.58 -0.36
C ARG A 223 -13.85 -6.22 0.55
N ALA A 224 -12.75 -5.67 0.03
CA ALA A 224 -11.61 -5.25 0.82
C ALA A 224 -11.94 -4.06 1.76
N TYR A 225 -13.00 -3.32 1.45
CA TYR A 225 -13.45 -2.14 2.19
C TYR A 225 -14.80 -2.34 2.90
N ALA A 226 -15.44 -3.51 2.76
CA ALA A 226 -16.81 -3.72 3.24
C ALA A 226 -16.95 -3.71 4.77
N ALA A 227 -15.90 -4.00 5.53
CA ALA A 227 -15.93 -3.86 6.98
C ALA A 227 -15.88 -2.38 7.36
N PRO A 228 -16.71 -1.90 8.32
CA PRO A 228 -16.77 -0.49 8.70
C PRO A 228 -15.42 0.12 9.07
N GLU A 229 -14.56 -0.67 9.72
CA GLU A 229 -13.20 -0.26 10.09
C GLU A 229 -12.29 -0.06 8.89
N HIS A 230 -12.43 -0.85 7.82
CA HIS A 230 -11.65 -0.71 6.59
C HIS A 230 -12.11 0.48 5.77
N LEU A 231 -13.42 0.69 5.63
CA LEU A 231 -13.97 1.87 4.98
C LEU A 231 -13.51 3.15 5.70
N ARG A 232 -13.63 3.18 7.05
CA ARG A 232 -13.14 4.29 7.84
C ARG A 232 -11.64 4.53 7.63
N ALA A 233 -10.83 3.48 7.65
CA ALA A 233 -9.39 3.58 7.43
C ALA A 233 -9.05 4.24 6.09
N ALA A 234 -9.73 3.85 5.01
CA ALA A 234 -9.56 4.45 3.70
C ALA A 234 -9.87 5.96 3.70
N LEU A 235 -10.95 6.36 4.36
CA LEU A 235 -11.35 7.78 4.48
C LEU A 235 -10.37 8.57 5.36
N GLU A 236 -9.83 7.95 6.43
CA GLU A 236 -8.81 8.57 7.28
C GLU A 236 -7.50 8.86 6.53
N ILE A 237 -7.13 8.07 5.51
CA ILE A 237 -5.99 8.38 4.63
C ILE A 237 -6.20 9.73 3.93
N TYR A 238 -7.41 10.01 3.43
CA TYR A 238 -7.71 11.30 2.81
C TYR A 238 -7.80 12.44 3.83
N ARG A 239 -8.33 12.18 5.03
CA ARG A 239 -8.37 13.15 6.14
C ARG A 239 -6.97 13.52 6.62
N ALA A 240 -5.97 12.66 6.38
CA ALA A 240 -4.58 12.92 6.71
C ALA A 240 -3.82 13.78 5.68
N PHE A 241 -4.42 14.15 4.53
CA PHE A 241 -3.73 14.97 3.51
C PHE A 241 -3.15 16.28 4.05
N PRO A 242 -3.81 17.03 4.94
CA PRO A 242 -3.17 18.22 5.55
C PRO A 242 -1.90 17.92 6.36
N ALA A 243 -1.83 16.73 6.98
CA ALA A 243 -0.61 16.27 7.65
C ALA A 243 0.49 15.92 6.64
N ASN A 244 0.12 15.30 5.51
CA ASN A 244 1.04 15.01 4.40
C ASN A 244 1.58 16.31 3.77
N GLU A 245 0.73 17.31 3.53
CA GLU A 245 1.13 18.64 3.04
C GLU A 245 2.17 19.27 3.97
N LYS A 246 1.92 19.25 5.27
CA LYS A 246 2.83 19.78 6.28
C LYS A 246 4.15 19.01 6.34
N PHE A 247 4.09 17.69 6.30
CA PHE A 247 5.28 16.84 6.28
C PHE A 247 6.14 17.15 5.04
N ASN A 248 5.54 17.15 3.86
CA ASN A 248 6.24 17.37 2.60
C ASN A 248 6.86 18.77 2.50
N ALA A 249 6.14 19.80 2.91
CA ALA A 249 6.63 21.20 2.94
C ALA A 249 7.84 21.38 3.89
N ALA A 250 7.95 20.57 4.93
CA ALA A 250 9.07 20.61 5.88
C ALA A 250 10.34 19.89 5.36
N GLN A 251 10.25 19.13 4.24
CA GLN A 251 11.39 18.44 3.67
C GLN A 251 12.27 19.40 2.86
N GLY A 252 13.55 19.42 3.11
CA GLY A 252 14.51 20.30 2.41
C GLY A 252 15.89 19.68 2.24
N SER A 253 16.17 18.57 2.93
CA SER A 253 17.44 17.86 2.80
C SER A 253 17.59 17.26 1.40
N ALA A 254 18.80 17.34 0.83
CA ALA A 254 19.05 16.73 -0.48
C ALA A 254 18.98 15.21 -0.42
N ILE A 255 18.25 14.61 -1.38
CA ILE A 255 18.27 13.18 -1.67
C ILE A 255 18.63 12.98 -3.14
N SER A 256 19.54 12.05 -3.42
CA SER A 256 20.05 11.79 -4.79
C SER A 256 19.53 10.47 -5.38
N LEU A 257 18.76 9.70 -4.61
CA LEU A 257 18.15 8.47 -5.13
C LEU A 257 17.24 8.76 -6.34
N PRO A 258 17.12 7.84 -7.30
CA PRO A 258 16.23 7.98 -8.43
C PRO A 258 14.78 8.15 -7.97
N LEU A 259 14.09 9.17 -8.50
CA LEU A 259 12.67 9.41 -8.32
C LEU A 259 12.01 9.55 -9.68
N VAL A 260 11.12 8.62 -9.99
CA VAL A 260 10.39 8.59 -11.27
C VAL A 260 8.94 8.99 -11.03
N LEU A 261 8.46 10.01 -11.74
CA LEU A 261 7.04 10.33 -11.87
C LEU A 261 6.53 9.62 -13.13
N ALA A 262 5.62 8.68 -12.97
CA ALA A 262 5.12 7.85 -14.07
C ALA A 262 3.60 7.99 -14.24
N PRO A 263 3.12 9.12 -14.85
CA PRO A 263 1.71 9.31 -15.11
C PRO A 263 1.25 8.47 -16.30
N GLY A 264 -0.06 8.16 -16.34
CA GLY A 264 -0.70 7.71 -17.56
C GLY A 264 -0.81 8.83 -18.60
N GLU A 265 -0.69 8.49 -19.89
CA GLU A 265 -0.76 9.45 -21.00
C GLU A 265 -2.05 10.30 -21.00
N HIS A 266 -3.16 9.68 -20.60
CA HIS A 266 -4.47 10.32 -20.57
C HIS A 266 -4.92 10.69 -19.14
N SER A 267 -4.00 10.63 -18.20
CA SER A 267 -4.27 11.01 -16.80
C SER A 267 -4.57 12.50 -16.68
N PRO A 268 -5.49 12.90 -15.78
CA PRO A 268 -5.71 14.31 -15.45
C PRO A 268 -4.47 14.98 -14.83
N PHE A 269 -3.50 14.19 -14.36
CA PHE A 269 -2.27 14.68 -13.72
C PHE A 269 -1.08 14.80 -14.68
N GLU A 270 -1.12 14.16 -15.86
CA GLU A 270 0.02 14.12 -16.80
C GLU A 270 0.60 15.51 -17.04
N LYS A 271 -0.23 16.48 -17.42
CA LYS A 271 0.19 17.87 -17.70
C LYS A 271 0.70 18.64 -16.49
N LEU A 272 0.46 18.14 -15.28
CA LEU A 272 0.93 18.72 -14.02
C LEU A 272 2.31 18.17 -13.63
N MET A 273 2.73 17.02 -14.16
CA MET A 273 3.97 16.34 -13.74
C MET A 273 5.23 17.18 -13.93
N PRO A 274 5.40 18.01 -14.98
CA PRO A 274 6.56 18.92 -15.07
C PRO A 274 6.67 19.85 -13.85
N SER A 275 5.55 20.43 -13.41
CA SER A 275 5.52 21.31 -12.25
C SER A 275 5.74 20.56 -10.92
N PHE A 276 5.26 19.31 -10.81
CA PHE A 276 5.61 18.45 -9.67
C PHE A 276 7.10 18.13 -9.66
N ALA A 277 7.70 17.77 -10.80
CA ALA A 277 9.13 17.49 -10.89
C ALA A 277 9.98 18.71 -10.51
N GLU A 278 9.58 19.91 -10.93
CA GLU A 278 10.24 21.16 -10.57
C GLU A 278 10.17 21.43 -9.07
N ALA A 279 8.98 21.27 -8.46
CA ALA A 279 8.80 21.40 -7.03
C ALA A 279 9.60 20.36 -6.23
N LEU A 280 9.64 19.12 -6.66
CA LEU A 280 10.44 18.07 -6.03
C LEU A 280 11.94 18.41 -6.05
N ARG A 281 12.45 18.94 -7.19
CA ARG A 281 13.84 19.40 -7.29
C ARG A 281 14.12 20.59 -6.36
N ALA A 282 13.19 21.54 -6.29
CA ALA A 282 13.28 22.66 -5.35
C ALA A 282 13.30 22.21 -3.87
N HIS A 283 12.68 21.06 -3.57
CA HIS A 283 12.70 20.44 -2.24
C HIS A 283 13.80 19.39 -2.06
N GLY A 284 14.87 19.45 -2.86
CA GLY A 284 16.09 18.66 -2.66
C GLY A 284 16.13 17.29 -3.33
N CYS A 285 15.13 16.89 -4.14
CA CYS A 285 15.22 15.68 -4.94
C CYS A 285 16.05 15.94 -6.19
N THR A 286 17.33 15.55 -6.18
CA THR A 286 18.27 15.94 -7.25
C THR A 286 18.19 15.08 -8.51
N ASN A 287 17.56 13.90 -8.45
CA ASN A 287 17.45 12.94 -9.56
C ASN A 287 15.97 12.60 -9.84
N VAL A 288 15.25 13.55 -10.43
CA VAL A 288 13.81 13.40 -10.78
C VAL A 288 13.66 13.22 -12.27
N LYS A 289 12.93 12.17 -12.69
CA LYS A 289 12.57 11.88 -14.08
C LYS A 289 11.05 11.84 -14.24
N ILE A 290 10.56 12.04 -15.47
CA ILE A 290 9.16 11.83 -15.85
C ILE A 290 9.16 10.80 -16.97
N GLU A 291 8.36 9.74 -16.81
CA GLU A 291 8.20 8.63 -17.76
C GLU A 291 6.72 8.36 -17.97
N VAL A 292 6.17 8.81 -19.09
CA VAL A 292 4.73 8.69 -19.39
C VAL A 292 4.40 7.26 -19.84
N ILE A 293 3.42 6.63 -19.18
CA ILE A 293 2.91 5.31 -19.56
C ILE A 293 1.85 5.48 -20.65
N GLN A 294 2.20 5.06 -21.86
CA GLN A 294 1.36 5.23 -23.04
C GLN A 294 0.07 4.40 -22.95
N ASN A 295 -1.00 4.89 -23.58
CA ASN A 295 -2.32 4.23 -23.64
C ASN A 295 -2.91 3.90 -22.26
N SER A 296 -2.64 4.71 -21.26
CA SER A 296 -3.19 4.55 -19.92
C SER A 296 -3.77 5.85 -19.35
N VAL A 297 -4.61 5.72 -18.35
CA VAL A 297 -5.26 6.82 -17.64
C VAL A 297 -4.70 6.91 -16.22
N HIS A 298 -5.37 6.34 -15.23
CA HIS A 298 -4.98 6.45 -13.82
C HIS A 298 -4.46 5.13 -13.23
N TYR A 299 -5.14 4.02 -13.54
CA TYR A 299 -4.82 2.70 -12.99
C TYR A 299 -3.77 1.97 -13.85
N VAL A 300 -2.63 2.63 -14.01
CA VAL A 300 -1.60 2.26 -15.00
C VAL A 300 -1.11 0.81 -14.89
N ALA A 301 -1.09 0.23 -13.67
CA ALA A 301 -0.67 -1.14 -13.44
C ALA A 301 -1.68 -2.17 -13.94
N ASP A 302 -2.98 -1.84 -13.94
CA ASP A 302 -4.04 -2.68 -14.52
C ASP A 302 -4.22 -2.44 -16.02
N GLU A 303 -4.01 -1.20 -16.47
CA GLU A 303 -4.19 -0.78 -17.85
C GLU A 303 -3.04 -1.18 -18.76
N GLN A 304 -1.79 -1.07 -18.27
CA GLN A 304 -0.55 -1.33 -19.03
C GLN A 304 0.48 -2.10 -18.19
N PRO A 305 0.17 -3.33 -17.72
CA PRO A 305 1.02 -4.05 -16.78
C PRO A 305 2.41 -4.38 -17.33
N GLU A 306 2.54 -4.66 -18.63
CA GLU A 306 3.83 -4.95 -19.27
C GLU A 306 4.72 -3.70 -19.30
N ALA A 307 4.17 -2.54 -19.71
CA ALA A 307 4.90 -1.28 -19.76
C ALA A 307 5.33 -0.83 -18.36
N VAL A 308 4.47 -1.01 -17.35
CA VAL A 308 4.79 -0.73 -15.96
C VAL A 308 5.90 -1.64 -15.45
N ALA A 309 5.83 -2.96 -15.74
CA ALA A 309 6.87 -3.90 -15.35
C ALA A 309 8.22 -3.57 -15.99
N GLU A 310 8.26 -3.31 -17.29
CA GLU A 310 9.48 -2.92 -18.03
C GLU A 310 10.10 -1.63 -17.46
N LEU A 311 9.26 -0.64 -17.14
CA LEU A 311 9.71 0.61 -16.54
C LEU A 311 10.34 0.39 -15.16
N ILE A 312 9.70 -0.42 -14.32
CA ILE A 312 10.22 -0.78 -12.99
C ILE A 312 11.51 -1.59 -13.11
N GLU A 313 11.59 -2.59 -13.99
CA GLU A 313 12.80 -3.41 -14.22
C GLU A 313 13.99 -2.53 -14.61
N ARG A 314 13.78 -1.59 -15.53
CA ARG A 314 14.82 -0.68 -15.99
C ARG A 314 15.39 0.19 -14.86
N ASP A 315 14.51 0.80 -14.06
CA ASP A 315 14.94 1.75 -13.04
C ASP A 315 15.38 1.06 -11.72
N ALA A 316 14.80 -0.09 -11.36
CA ALA A 316 15.19 -0.84 -10.16
C ALA A 316 16.51 -1.62 -10.34
N SER A 317 16.99 -1.80 -11.58
CA SER A 317 18.26 -2.46 -11.90
C SER A 317 19.48 -1.53 -11.82
N LEU A 318 19.26 -0.21 -11.71
CA LEU A 318 20.31 0.81 -11.57
C LEU A 318 20.79 0.90 -10.12
#